data_b73e12330dd416882081c346609ebabb
#
_entry.id   b73e12330dd416882081c346609ebabb
#
_cell.length_a   1.000
_cell.length_b   1.000
_cell.length_c   1.000
_cell.angle_alpha   90.00
_cell.angle_beta   90.00
_cell.angle_gamma   90.00
#
_symmetry.space_group_name_H-M   'P 1'
#
loop_
_entity.id
_entity.type
_entity.pdbx_description
1 polymer ?
#
loop_
_entity_poly.entity_id
_entity_poly.type
_entity_poly.pdbx_seq_one_letter_code
_entity_poly.pdbx_strand_id
1 'polypeptide(L)'
;MFAFALVAAACGSDDDSSSGSSSDSSSATEEHHDSLGDGSLGVVTVEAGEDIQIRSLNAITGDVAFLGIPNQRGVEQALADFGDIHGFSVTIGTGLDDLCSADGGQAAAQTIVADEQVVGVIGTSCSGAATAASPLISEAGMVMISPSNTSPALTSDLAGTAGENYHPGYYRTAHNDLFQGAAMAKFVYEELEISEAAAIHDGDPYTQGLAQAFADAFENLGGTVTGFTGVNKEDTDMVPVLTEIAAGSPGAIFFPIFQPAGDFVADQAPGVSGLDGVVLLGADGLQVQTFMELPQADGMYLSGPDLRYGTNTNQSTGVTAEKFLADYEANNGNAPEAPFWAHSYDAATLLLEAIKAASHVHDGNLEIDRAGVREYLDNLSGYEGIIGTLSCDDFGDCGAQRITVVQNDSADFAGSIENVVFSFAP
;
A
#
# COMPACT_ATOMS: atom_id res chain seq x y z
N MET A 1 -22.73 -54.85 33.02
CA MET A 1 -23.55 -55.22 34.21
C MET A 1 -24.22 -53.96 34.71
N PHE A 2 -25.57 -54.03 34.69
CA PHE A 2 -26.58 -53.18 35.36
C PHE A 2 -26.64 -51.70 34.99
N ALA A 3 -27.56 -51.21 34.28
CA ALA A 3 -29.03 -51.27 34.17
C ALA A 3 -29.72 -50.07 34.88
N PHE A 4 -30.43 -49.30 34.03
CA PHE A 4 -31.82 -48.79 34.13
C PHE A 4 -32.24 -47.93 35.37
N ALA A 5 -32.79 -46.73 35.13
CA ALA A 5 -34.24 -46.58 35.13
C ALA A 5 -34.69 -45.17 34.68
N LEU A 6 -35.55 -45.12 33.68
CA LEU A 6 -36.54 -44.08 33.37
C LEU A 6 -37.61 -44.03 34.46
N VAL A 7 -38.14 -42.85 34.77
CA VAL A 7 -39.54 -42.66 35.14
C VAL A 7 -40.05 -41.36 34.52
N ALA A 8 -41.09 -41.50 33.71
CA ALA A 8 -41.95 -40.46 33.21
C ALA A 8 -43.27 -40.42 34.01
N ALA A 9 -43.96 -39.30 33.92
CA ALA A 9 -45.43 -39.08 34.09
C ALA A 9 -45.69 -37.91 35.07
N ALA A 10 -46.64 -37.08 34.92
CA ALA A 10 -47.65 -36.68 33.97
C ALA A 10 -48.53 -35.61 34.69
N CYS A 11 -49.01 -34.63 33.93
CA CYS A 11 -50.22 -33.81 34.05
C CYS A 11 -50.94 -33.60 35.39
N GLY A 12 -51.31 -32.33 35.62
CA GLY A 12 -52.44 -31.94 36.48
C GLY A 12 -52.65 -30.43 36.43
N SER A 13 -53.68 -29.99 35.71
CA SER A 13 -54.26 -28.65 35.73
C SER A 13 -55.00 -28.42 37.07
N ASP A 14 -55.01 -27.19 37.56
CA ASP A 14 -56.20 -26.34 37.71
C ASP A 14 -55.92 -25.04 38.48
N ASP A 15 -56.56 -24.03 38.00
CA ASP A 15 -56.91 -22.69 38.44
C ASP A 15 -56.76 -22.33 39.93
N ASP A 16 -56.20 -21.14 40.27
CA ASP A 16 -57.04 -19.98 40.65
C ASP A 16 -56.19 -18.72 40.95
N SER A 17 -56.74 -17.61 40.52
CA SER A 17 -56.44 -16.20 40.65
C SER A 17 -55.83 -15.71 41.99
N SER A 18 -54.82 -14.77 41.88
CA SER A 18 -55.00 -13.33 42.27
C SER A 18 -53.73 -12.50 42.24
N SER A 19 -53.86 -11.36 41.57
CA SER A 19 -53.33 -9.99 41.83
C SER A 19 -51.84 -9.76 42.07
N GLY A 20 -51.19 -9.13 41.06
CA GLY A 20 -50.59 -7.84 41.26
C GLY A 20 -49.11 -7.79 41.59
N SER A 21 -48.28 -7.56 40.57
CA SER A 21 -47.31 -6.50 40.53
C SER A 21 -46.66 -6.49 39.17
N SER A 22 -46.96 -5.50 38.36
CA SER A 22 -46.24 -5.15 37.16
C SER A 22 -44.83 -4.67 37.55
N SER A 23 -43.85 -5.48 37.26
CA SER A 23 -42.49 -5.02 37.01
C SER A 23 -42.34 -4.98 35.50
N ASP A 24 -42.43 -3.77 34.95
CA ASP A 24 -41.95 -3.43 33.62
C ASP A 24 -40.45 -3.79 33.55
N SER A 25 -40.14 -4.96 33.10
CA SER A 25 -38.88 -5.19 32.46
C SER A 25 -39.06 -4.70 31.01
N SER A 26 -38.70 -3.45 30.78
CA SER A 26 -38.38 -3.00 29.42
C SER A 26 -37.25 -3.90 28.90
N SER A 27 -37.61 -4.92 28.14
CA SER A 27 -36.71 -5.49 27.20
C SER A 27 -36.40 -4.38 26.20
N ALA A 28 -35.25 -3.73 26.34
CA ALA A 28 -34.65 -3.03 25.25
C ALA A 28 -34.58 -4.03 24.13
N THR A 29 -35.37 -3.86 23.09
CA THR A 29 -35.11 -4.44 21.79
C THR A 29 -33.78 -3.88 21.37
N GLU A 30 -32.71 -4.68 21.47
CA GLU A 30 -31.47 -4.42 20.72
C GLU A 30 -31.92 -4.34 19.27
N GLU A 31 -31.91 -3.12 18.71
CA GLU A 31 -32.05 -2.95 17.28
C GLU A 31 -30.85 -3.63 16.68
N HIS A 32 -31.05 -4.76 16.02
CA HIS A 32 -30.05 -5.42 15.23
C HIS A 32 -29.76 -4.48 14.05
N HIS A 33 -28.67 -3.73 14.17
CA HIS A 33 -28.13 -2.97 13.07
C HIS A 33 -27.40 -3.93 12.14
N ASP A 34 -27.67 -3.84 10.83
CA ASP A 34 -27.01 -4.64 9.78
C ASP A 34 -25.55 -4.19 9.50
N SER A 35 -24.89 -3.47 10.43
CA SER A 35 -23.49 -3.06 10.31
C SER A 35 -22.54 -4.23 10.62
N LEU A 36 -21.39 -4.26 9.93
CA LEU A 36 -20.35 -5.26 10.18
C LEU A 36 -19.67 -5.05 11.54
N GLY A 37 -19.09 -6.13 12.07
CA GLY A 37 -18.27 -6.11 13.27
C GLY A 37 -18.95 -6.66 14.53
N ASP A 38 -18.11 -6.98 15.52
CA ASP A 38 -18.50 -7.60 16.80
C ASP A 38 -18.00 -6.81 18.03
N GLY A 39 -17.46 -5.60 17.81
CA GLY A 39 -16.90 -4.73 18.86
C GLY A 39 -15.55 -5.19 19.41
N SER A 40 -14.97 -6.28 18.94
CA SER A 40 -13.75 -6.88 19.53
C SER A 40 -12.51 -6.00 19.42
N LEU A 41 -12.45 -5.10 18.43
CA LEU A 41 -11.35 -4.15 18.23
C LEU A 41 -11.71 -2.71 18.70
N GLY A 42 -12.85 -2.56 19.39
CA GLY A 42 -13.35 -1.29 19.88
C GLY A 42 -14.27 -0.60 18.89
N VAL A 43 -15.13 0.27 19.43
CA VAL A 43 -16.08 1.08 18.70
C VAL A 43 -15.70 2.56 18.87
N VAL A 44 -15.65 3.29 17.76
CA VAL A 44 -15.43 4.74 17.75
C VAL A 44 -16.80 5.42 17.68
N THR A 45 -17.08 6.30 18.64
CA THR A 45 -18.29 7.13 18.63
C THR A 45 -17.93 8.54 18.17
N VAL A 46 -18.49 8.95 17.04
CA VAL A 46 -18.39 10.31 16.49
C VAL A 46 -19.64 11.08 16.89
N GLU A 47 -19.49 12.13 17.71
CA GLU A 47 -20.61 12.93 18.16
C GLU A 47 -21.23 13.74 17.03
N ALA A 48 -22.51 14.07 17.14
CA ALA A 48 -23.24 14.88 16.15
C ALA A 48 -22.53 16.22 15.88
N GLY A 49 -22.10 16.41 14.63
CA GLY A 49 -21.39 17.62 14.18
C GLY A 49 -19.86 17.53 14.26
N GLU A 50 -19.31 16.41 14.72
CA GLU A 50 -17.88 16.10 14.63
C GLU A 50 -17.58 15.32 13.36
N ASP A 51 -16.30 15.34 12.92
CA ASP A 51 -15.84 14.64 11.72
C ASP A 51 -15.32 13.25 12.07
N ILE A 52 -15.53 12.28 11.18
CA ILE A 52 -14.85 10.97 11.21
C ILE A 52 -13.35 11.20 11.01
N GLN A 53 -12.54 10.65 11.91
CA GLN A 53 -11.09 10.83 11.89
C GLN A 53 -10.38 9.66 11.20
N ILE A 54 -9.71 9.92 10.08
CA ILE A 54 -8.69 9.04 9.50
C ILE A 54 -7.37 9.80 9.44
N ARG A 55 -6.28 9.15 9.06
CA ARG A 55 -4.98 9.84 8.90
C ARG A 55 -4.35 9.51 7.57
N SER A 56 -3.64 10.49 7.00
CA SER A 56 -2.67 10.28 5.92
C SER A 56 -1.27 10.26 6.54
N LEU A 57 -0.53 9.19 6.31
CA LEU A 57 0.84 8.99 6.78
C LEU A 57 1.72 8.67 5.58
N ASN A 58 2.40 9.68 5.04
CA ASN A 58 3.17 9.57 3.81
C ASN A 58 4.46 10.39 3.93
N ALA A 59 5.48 10.10 3.09
CA ALA A 59 6.71 10.88 3.02
C ALA A 59 6.41 12.24 2.37
N ILE A 60 6.19 13.28 3.17
CA ILE A 60 5.76 14.60 2.69
C ILE A 60 6.80 15.70 2.88
N THR A 61 7.96 15.37 3.47
CA THR A 61 9.11 16.26 3.59
C THR A 61 10.42 15.56 3.22
N GLY A 62 11.51 16.34 3.09
CA GLY A 62 12.84 15.84 2.76
C GLY A 62 13.01 15.42 1.30
N ASP A 63 14.07 14.66 1.03
CA ASP A 63 14.53 14.33 -0.33
C ASP A 63 13.58 13.38 -1.09
N VAL A 64 12.66 12.72 -0.40
CA VAL A 64 11.68 11.78 -0.96
C VAL A 64 10.24 12.29 -0.89
N ALA A 65 10.02 13.56 -0.62
CA ALA A 65 8.69 14.18 -0.52
C ALA A 65 7.86 14.04 -1.81
N PHE A 66 8.52 13.95 -2.95
CA PHE A 66 7.89 13.72 -4.25
C PHE A 66 7.12 12.38 -4.33
N LEU A 67 7.47 11.38 -3.48
CA LEU A 67 6.74 10.11 -3.39
C LEU A 67 5.43 10.25 -2.62
N GLY A 68 5.45 10.97 -1.50
CA GLY A 68 4.34 11.00 -0.56
C GLY A 68 3.34 12.14 -0.79
N ILE A 69 3.77 13.27 -1.35
CA ILE A 69 2.87 14.40 -1.62
C ILE A 69 1.74 14.00 -2.60
N PRO A 70 2.00 13.32 -3.74
CA PRO A 70 0.92 12.86 -4.61
C PRO A 70 -0.02 11.85 -3.94
N ASN A 71 0.50 11.01 -3.03
CA ASN A 71 -0.32 10.07 -2.27
C ASN A 71 -1.27 10.82 -1.32
N GLN A 72 -0.75 11.76 -0.51
CA GLN A 72 -1.61 12.56 0.38
C GLN A 72 -2.70 13.31 -0.39
N ARG A 73 -2.34 13.95 -1.51
CA ARG A 73 -3.30 14.67 -2.38
C ARG A 73 -4.33 13.73 -2.99
N GLY A 74 -3.95 12.46 -3.29
CA GLY A 74 -4.88 11.41 -3.71
C GLY A 74 -5.91 11.09 -2.65
N VAL A 75 -5.50 11.02 -1.37
CA VAL A 75 -6.43 10.85 -0.23
C VAL A 75 -7.37 12.05 -0.12
N GLU A 76 -6.84 13.28 -0.15
CA GLU A 76 -7.62 14.51 -0.03
C GLU A 76 -8.69 14.61 -1.13
N GLN A 77 -8.32 14.25 -2.37
CA GLN A 77 -9.26 14.25 -3.49
C GLN A 77 -10.31 13.14 -3.34
N ALA A 78 -9.93 11.94 -2.87
CA ALA A 78 -10.87 10.85 -2.61
C ALA A 78 -11.93 11.23 -1.56
N LEU A 79 -11.53 11.91 -0.48
CA LEU A 79 -12.47 12.41 0.51
C LEU A 79 -13.46 13.42 -0.08
N ALA A 80 -12.96 14.34 -0.90
CA ALA A 80 -13.81 15.36 -1.53
C ALA A 80 -14.82 14.76 -2.51
N ASP A 81 -14.41 13.73 -3.26
CA ASP A 81 -15.28 13.07 -4.25
C ASP A 81 -16.25 12.07 -3.62
N PHE A 82 -15.89 11.42 -2.52
CA PHE A 82 -16.73 10.46 -1.81
C PHE A 82 -17.84 11.15 -0.99
N GLY A 83 -17.50 12.25 -0.33
CA GLY A 83 -18.43 13.01 0.51
C GLY A 83 -18.67 12.39 1.89
N ASP A 84 -19.82 12.73 2.49
CA ASP A 84 -20.16 12.36 3.87
C ASP A 84 -20.59 10.89 4.00
N ILE A 85 -20.25 10.26 5.13
CA ILE A 85 -20.73 8.94 5.54
C ILE A 85 -21.86 9.13 6.56
N HIS A 86 -23.08 8.70 6.24
CA HIS A 86 -24.27 8.86 7.07
C HIS A 86 -24.54 10.31 7.54
N GLY A 87 -24.03 11.30 6.78
CA GLY A 87 -24.15 12.73 7.10
C GLY A 87 -23.05 13.28 8.00
N PHE A 88 -21.99 12.50 8.24
CA PHE A 88 -20.78 12.91 8.95
C PHE A 88 -19.63 13.09 7.93
N SER A 89 -18.96 14.23 7.99
CA SER A 89 -17.82 14.54 7.14
C SER A 89 -16.59 13.72 7.59
N VAL A 90 -15.67 13.47 6.68
CA VAL A 90 -14.40 12.74 6.96
C VAL A 90 -13.23 13.68 6.84
N THR A 91 -12.28 13.58 7.76
CA THR A 91 -11.06 14.40 7.74
C THR A 91 -9.80 13.54 7.98
N ILE A 92 -8.69 13.92 7.31
CA ILE A 92 -7.36 13.39 7.63
C ILE A 92 -6.65 14.19 8.73
N GLY A 93 -7.24 15.27 9.20
CA GLY A 93 -6.57 16.24 10.07
C GLY A 93 -5.35 16.86 9.38
N THR A 94 -4.24 16.94 10.09
CA THR A 94 -2.94 17.32 9.49
C THR A 94 -2.25 16.05 9.00
N GLY A 95 -1.77 16.05 7.76
CA GLY A 95 -0.97 14.96 7.22
C GLY A 95 0.28 14.70 8.07
N LEU A 96 0.60 13.44 8.28
CA LEU A 96 1.75 12.99 9.04
C LEU A 96 2.85 12.50 8.09
N ASP A 97 4.10 12.73 8.50
CA ASP A 97 5.28 12.40 7.71
C ASP A 97 5.90 11.09 8.20
N ASP A 98 6.08 10.13 7.31
CA ASP A 98 6.78 8.88 7.59
C ASP A 98 8.30 8.98 7.43
N LEU A 99 8.80 10.12 6.91
CA LEU A 99 10.22 10.41 6.65
C LEU A 99 10.94 9.31 5.83
N CYS A 100 10.20 8.46 5.16
CA CYS A 100 10.71 7.26 4.48
C CYS A 100 11.69 6.45 5.38
N SER A 101 11.35 6.31 6.66
CA SER A 101 12.22 5.67 7.66
C SER A 101 11.41 4.95 8.75
N ALA A 102 12.02 3.93 9.36
CA ALA A 102 11.43 3.22 10.48
C ALA A 102 11.14 4.16 11.67
N ASP A 103 12.07 5.06 11.97
CA ASP A 103 11.91 6.02 13.08
C ASP A 103 10.75 7.00 12.82
N GLY A 104 10.62 7.52 11.59
CA GLY A 104 9.52 8.38 11.19
C GLY A 104 8.17 7.67 11.26
N GLY A 105 8.09 6.46 10.68
CA GLY A 105 6.90 5.61 10.74
C GLY A 105 6.47 5.30 12.17
N GLN A 106 7.42 4.94 13.05
CA GLN A 106 7.14 4.66 14.46
C GLN A 106 6.64 5.90 15.20
N ALA A 107 7.29 7.06 15.04
CA ALA A 107 6.91 8.29 15.74
C ALA A 107 5.52 8.78 15.31
N ALA A 108 5.22 8.71 14.02
CA ALA A 108 3.91 9.07 13.48
C ALA A 108 2.83 8.08 13.95
N ALA A 109 3.10 6.77 13.92
CA ALA A 109 2.16 5.76 14.42
C ALA A 109 1.83 5.95 15.90
N GLN A 110 2.84 6.26 16.74
CA GLN A 110 2.61 6.58 18.16
C GLN A 110 1.68 7.78 18.34
N THR A 111 1.79 8.79 17.48
CA THR A 111 0.89 9.95 17.49
C THR A 111 -0.52 9.56 17.08
N ILE A 112 -0.65 8.69 16.08
CA ILE A 112 -1.95 8.22 15.57
C ILE A 112 -2.68 7.40 16.64
N VAL A 113 -2.03 6.40 17.22
CA VAL A 113 -2.66 5.49 18.18
C VAL A 113 -2.99 6.15 19.53
N ALA A 114 -2.39 7.31 19.81
CA ALA A 114 -2.76 8.12 20.98
C ALA A 114 -4.10 8.85 20.82
N ASP A 115 -4.63 8.93 19.60
CA ASP A 115 -5.94 9.49 19.30
C ASP A 115 -6.95 8.35 19.06
N GLU A 116 -7.72 8.02 20.09
CA GLU A 116 -8.71 6.93 20.04
C GLU A 116 -9.86 7.18 19.06
N GLN A 117 -10.01 8.40 18.53
CA GLN A 117 -11.02 8.74 17.51
C GLN A 117 -10.60 8.33 16.10
N VAL A 118 -9.32 8.00 15.86
CA VAL A 118 -8.84 7.57 14.54
C VAL A 118 -9.36 6.17 14.23
N VAL A 119 -9.97 6.02 13.05
CA VAL A 119 -10.50 4.73 12.57
C VAL A 119 -9.48 3.97 11.74
N GLY A 120 -8.73 4.67 10.88
CA GLY A 120 -7.77 4.04 9.97
C GLY A 120 -6.78 5.03 9.38
N VAL A 121 -5.80 4.48 8.65
CA VAL A 121 -4.63 5.21 8.12
C VAL A 121 -4.44 4.87 6.64
N ILE A 122 -4.21 5.88 5.80
CA ILE A 122 -3.71 5.70 4.44
C ILE A 122 -2.22 6.02 4.42
N GLY A 123 -1.41 5.03 4.12
CA GLY A 123 0.07 5.11 4.17
C GLY A 123 0.67 3.77 4.65
N THR A 124 1.99 3.67 4.77
CA THR A 124 3.02 4.70 4.52
C THR A 124 3.44 4.77 3.05
N SER A 125 4.32 5.72 2.70
CA SER A 125 4.92 5.73 1.36
C SER A 125 6.03 4.68 1.24
N CYS A 126 6.86 4.51 2.25
CA CYS A 126 8.03 3.63 2.22
C CYS A 126 7.83 2.38 3.08
N SER A 127 8.26 1.21 2.56
CA SER A 127 8.09 -0.07 3.27
C SER A 127 8.84 -0.12 4.60
N GLY A 128 10.01 0.52 4.72
CA GLY A 128 10.74 0.63 5.97
C GLY A 128 9.97 1.38 7.07
N ALA A 129 9.20 2.40 6.70
CA ALA A 129 8.32 3.10 7.64
C ALA A 129 7.15 2.20 8.08
N ALA A 130 6.59 1.41 7.14
CA ALA A 130 5.49 0.49 7.42
C ALA A 130 5.88 -0.59 8.42
N THR A 131 7.11 -1.13 8.35
CA THR A 131 7.58 -2.17 9.30
C THR A 131 7.52 -1.71 10.74
N ALA A 132 7.70 -0.41 10.99
CA ALA A 132 7.64 0.16 12.33
C ALA A 132 6.25 0.69 12.70
N ALA A 133 5.46 1.13 11.74
CA ALA A 133 4.13 1.70 11.97
C ALA A 133 3.04 0.64 12.10
N SER A 134 3.04 -0.38 11.22
CA SER A 134 1.95 -1.35 11.11
C SER A 134 1.68 -2.15 12.40
N PRO A 135 2.68 -2.59 13.19
CA PRO A 135 2.40 -3.29 14.45
C PRO A 135 1.63 -2.42 15.45
N LEU A 136 1.98 -1.13 15.56
CA LEU A 136 1.31 -0.21 16.49
C LEU A 136 -0.14 0.06 16.07
N ILE A 137 -0.37 0.30 14.78
CA ILE A 137 -1.70 0.52 14.20
C ILE A 137 -2.57 -0.74 14.36
N SER A 138 -2.00 -1.91 14.09
CA SER A 138 -2.67 -3.21 14.25
C SER A 138 -3.09 -3.48 15.69
N GLU A 139 -2.18 -3.26 16.67
CA GLU A 139 -2.44 -3.45 18.10
C GLU A 139 -3.52 -2.50 18.63
N ALA A 140 -3.62 -1.29 18.06
CA ALA A 140 -4.67 -0.33 18.39
C ALA A 140 -6.06 -0.68 17.79
N GLY A 141 -6.17 -1.79 17.06
CA GLY A 141 -7.40 -2.23 16.40
C GLY A 141 -7.73 -1.45 15.13
N MET A 142 -6.88 -0.52 14.73
CA MET A 142 -7.05 0.28 13.50
C MET A 142 -6.63 -0.52 12.27
N VAL A 143 -6.98 -0.01 11.07
CA VAL A 143 -6.50 -0.52 9.79
C VAL A 143 -5.51 0.48 9.16
N MET A 144 -4.61 -0.05 8.34
CA MET A 144 -3.64 0.73 7.57
C MET A 144 -3.64 0.23 6.13
N ILE A 145 -3.90 1.11 5.17
CA ILE A 145 -3.90 0.76 3.74
C ILE A 145 -2.80 1.56 3.06
N SER A 146 -1.73 0.88 2.64
CA SER A 146 -0.65 1.55 1.92
C SER A 146 -0.90 1.63 0.42
N PRO A 147 -0.71 2.81 -0.19
CA PRO A 147 -0.77 2.95 -1.63
C PRO A 147 0.51 2.50 -2.35
N SER A 148 1.65 2.44 -1.66
CA SER A 148 2.96 2.35 -2.32
C SER A 148 4.00 1.47 -1.63
N ASN A 149 3.67 0.80 -0.52
CA ASN A 149 4.57 -0.20 0.04
C ASN A 149 4.50 -1.49 -0.76
N THR A 150 5.62 -1.94 -1.29
CA THR A 150 5.68 -3.10 -2.18
C THR A 150 6.40 -4.31 -1.59
N SER A 151 7.13 -4.14 -0.48
CA SER A 151 7.89 -5.22 0.16
C SER A 151 7.02 -6.45 0.49
N PRO A 152 7.43 -7.67 0.08
CA PRO A 152 6.75 -8.92 0.43
C PRO A 152 6.71 -9.17 1.94
N ALA A 153 7.69 -8.65 2.68
CA ALA A 153 7.77 -8.83 4.13
C ALA A 153 6.56 -8.28 4.89
N LEU A 154 5.82 -7.31 4.30
CA LEU A 154 4.65 -6.69 4.91
C LEU A 154 3.35 -7.48 4.71
N THR A 155 3.30 -8.37 3.73
CA THR A 155 2.12 -9.17 3.36
C THR A 155 2.47 -10.66 3.29
N SER A 156 2.95 -11.17 2.16
CA SER A 156 3.22 -12.60 2.00
C SER A 156 4.26 -12.91 0.91
N ASP A 157 4.66 -14.18 0.88
CA ASP A 157 5.47 -14.78 -0.19
C ASP A 157 4.66 -15.15 -1.45
N LEU A 158 3.38 -14.77 -1.52
CA LEU A 158 2.40 -15.15 -2.54
C LEU A 158 2.18 -16.68 -2.69
N ALA A 159 2.78 -17.48 -1.83
CA ALA A 159 2.64 -18.94 -1.79
C ALA A 159 1.88 -19.42 -0.52
N GLY A 160 1.34 -18.47 0.26
CA GLY A 160 0.53 -18.74 1.44
C GLY A 160 1.28 -18.64 2.76
N THR A 161 2.50 -18.04 2.76
CA THR A 161 3.26 -17.77 3.98
C THR A 161 3.28 -16.28 4.27
N ALA A 162 2.86 -15.91 5.47
CA ALA A 162 2.94 -14.51 5.92
C ALA A 162 4.37 -13.98 5.89
N GLY A 163 4.53 -12.73 5.48
CA GLY A 163 5.78 -11.99 5.57
C GLY A 163 6.20 -11.80 7.03
N GLU A 164 7.49 -11.60 7.27
CA GLU A 164 8.04 -11.47 8.63
C GLU A 164 7.52 -10.23 9.39
N ASN A 165 7.06 -9.22 8.66
CA ASN A 165 6.50 -7.97 9.19
C ASN A 165 5.00 -7.84 8.90
N TYR A 166 4.32 -8.95 8.61
CA TYR A 166 2.87 -8.95 8.45
C TYR A 166 2.17 -8.75 9.79
N HIS A 167 1.19 -7.84 9.79
CA HIS A 167 0.30 -7.59 10.93
C HIS A 167 -1.16 -7.52 10.48
N PRO A 168 -2.10 -8.20 11.16
CA PRO A 168 -3.52 -8.14 10.80
C PRO A 168 -4.05 -6.71 10.78
N GLY A 169 -4.79 -6.35 9.73
CA GLY A 169 -5.28 -4.98 9.53
C GLY A 169 -4.32 -4.09 8.73
N TYR A 170 -3.21 -4.64 8.24
CA TYR A 170 -2.40 -4.02 7.21
C TYR A 170 -2.86 -4.50 5.83
N TYR A 171 -3.04 -3.57 4.91
CA TYR A 171 -3.42 -3.80 3.52
C TYR A 171 -2.62 -2.90 2.60
N ARG A 172 -2.61 -3.22 1.30
CA ARG A 172 -2.04 -2.34 0.28
C ARG A 172 -2.79 -2.41 -1.04
N THR A 173 -2.83 -1.29 -1.75
CA THR A 173 -3.29 -1.21 -3.13
C THR A 173 -2.14 -1.28 -4.13
N ALA A 174 -0.89 -1.14 -3.66
CA ALA A 174 0.32 -1.41 -4.43
C ALA A 174 0.45 -2.89 -4.82
N HIS A 175 1.29 -3.16 -5.80
CA HIS A 175 1.70 -4.52 -6.16
C HIS A 175 2.71 -5.10 -5.13
N ASN A 176 2.99 -6.40 -5.26
CA ASN A 176 4.03 -7.08 -4.49
C ASN A 176 5.34 -7.11 -5.30
N ASP A 177 6.49 -6.82 -4.65
CA ASP A 177 7.83 -6.81 -5.26
C ASP A 177 8.22 -8.14 -5.92
N LEU A 178 7.62 -9.27 -5.50
CA LEU A 178 7.84 -10.55 -6.17
C LEU A 178 7.38 -10.53 -7.63
N PHE A 179 6.31 -9.80 -7.95
CA PHE A 179 5.90 -9.58 -9.33
C PHE A 179 6.78 -8.58 -10.06
N GLN A 180 7.20 -7.51 -9.39
CA GLN A 180 8.05 -6.49 -10.01
C GLN A 180 9.46 -7.02 -10.29
N GLY A 181 10.06 -7.75 -9.34
CA GLY A 181 11.34 -8.41 -9.52
C GLY A 181 11.31 -9.45 -10.65
N ALA A 182 10.23 -10.26 -10.70
CA ALA A 182 10.05 -11.22 -11.80
C ALA A 182 9.88 -10.53 -13.16
N ALA A 183 9.15 -9.40 -13.21
CA ALA A 183 8.97 -8.63 -14.44
C ALA A 183 10.31 -8.08 -14.96
N MET A 184 11.12 -7.47 -14.09
CA MET A 184 12.43 -6.93 -14.46
C MET A 184 13.40 -8.04 -14.84
N ALA A 185 13.44 -9.15 -14.10
CA ALA A 185 14.28 -10.30 -14.42
C ALA A 185 13.96 -10.88 -15.79
N LYS A 186 12.67 -11.03 -16.09
CA LYS A 186 12.20 -11.52 -17.38
C LYS A 186 12.55 -10.57 -18.53
N PHE A 187 12.35 -9.26 -18.32
CA PHE A 187 12.73 -8.24 -19.29
C PHE A 187 14.24 -8.29 -19.60
N VAL A 188 15.09 -8.38 -18.58
CA VAL A 188 16.55 -8.43 -18.75
C VAL A 188 16.98 -9.70 -19.44
N TYR A 189 16.44 -10.87 -19.04
CA TYR A 189 16.87 -12.16 -19.56
C TYR A 189 16.30 -12.47 -20.94
N GLU A 190 14.99 -12.21 -21.16
CA GLU A 190 14.32 -12.61 -22.40
C GLU A 190 14.34 -11.52 -23.48
N GLU A 191 14.15 -10.22 -23.10
CA GLU A 191 14.04 -9.14 -24.10
C GLU A 191 15.39 -8.48 -24.39
N LEU A 192 16.23 -8.28 -23.36
CA LEU A 192 17.57 -7.73 -23.54
C LEU A 192 18.62 -8.82 -23.83
N GLU A 193 18.28 -10.12 -23.71
CA GLU A 193 19.16 -11.27 -23.90
C GLU A 193 20.45 -11.19 -23.03
N ILE A 194 20.34 -10.60 -21.83
CA ILE A 194 21.43 -10.47 -20.86
C ILE A 194 21.37 -11.64 -19.88
N SER A 195 22.47 -12.39 -19.73
CA SER A 195 22.56 -13.55 -18.85
C SER A 195 23.35 -13.33 -17.56
N GLU A 196 24.01 -12.17 -17.41
CA GLU A 196 24.81 -11.80 -16.25
C GLU A 196 24.39 -10.42 -15.76
N ALA A 197 23.90 -10.32 -14.51
CA ALA A 197 23.43 -9.08 -13.93
C ALA A 197 23.92 -8.92 -12.49
N ALA A 198 23.92 -7.68 -12.00
CA ALA A 198 24.17 -7.37 -10.60
C ALA A 198 22.99 -6.59 -10.02
N ALA A 199 22.87 -6.60 -8.69
CA ALA A 199 21.87 -5.84 -7.97
C ALA A 199 22.48 -5.05 -6.82
N ILE A 200 21.97 -3.81 -6.59
CA ILE A 200 22.35 -2.92 -5.50
C ILE A 200 21.11 -2.59 -4.69
N HIS A 201 21.21 -2.61 -3.36
CA HIS A 201 20.17 -2.14 -2.43
C HIS A 201 20.77 -1.20 -1.37
N ASP A 202 19.93 -0.50 -0.60
CA ASP A 202 20.39 0.38 0.50
C ASP A 202 20.00 -0.13 1.88
N GLY A 203 19.50 -1.39 1.96
CA GLY A 203 19.10 -2.04 3.20
C GLY A 203 17.68 -1.70 3.68
N ASP A 204 16.95 -0.82 2.99
CA ASP A 204 15.52 -0.65 3.25
C ASP A 204 14.75 -1.94 2.89
N PRO A 205 13.71 -2.34 3.63
CA PRO A 205 12.89 -3.51 3.31
C PRO A 205 12.35 -3.54 1.88
N TYR A 206 12.06 -2.39 1.27
CA TYR A 206 11.69 -2.29 -0.14
C TYR A 206 12.89 -2.61 -1.04
N THR A 207 13.98 -1.87 -0.91
CA THR A 207 15.09 -1.94 -1.86
C THR A 207 15.78 -3.29 -1.83
N GLN A 208 15.97 -3.85 -0.62
CA GLN A 208 16.56 -5.18 -0.44
C GLN A 208 15.60 -6.27 -0.89
N GLY A 209 14.30 -6.16 -0.57
CA GLY A 209 13.28 -7.13 -0.98
C GLY A 209 13.14 -7.22 -2.49
N LEU A 210 13.06 -6.09 -3.18
CA LEU A 210 12.93 -6.04 -4.64
C LEU A 210 14.22 -6.48 -5.36
N ALA A 211 15.41 -6.07 -4.85
CA ALA A 211 16.67 -6.55 -5.39
C ALA A 211 16.79 -8.07 -5.26
N GLN A 212 16.36 -8.66 -4.13
CA GLN A 212 16.37 -10.10 -3.92
C GLN A 212 15.34 -10.80 -4.84
N ALA A 213 14.13 -10.25 -4.97
CA ALA A 213 13.11 -10.80 -5.86
C ALA A 213 13.57 -10.84 -7.33
N PHE A 214 14.27 -9.79 -7.77
CA PHE A 214 14.92 -9.77 -9.07
C PHE A 214 15.99 -10.85 -9.19
N ALA A 215 16.90 -10.95 -8.21
CA ALA A 215 17.99 -11.91 -8.24
C ALA A 215 17.48 -13.36 -8.31
N ASP A 216 16.52 -13.71 -7.45
CA ASP A 216 15.92 -15.05 -7.40
C ASP A 216 15.21 -15.40 -8.72
N ALA A 217 14.43 -14.46 -9.26
CA ALA A 217 13.72 -14.64 -10.52
C ALA A 217 14.69 -14.76 -11.70
N PHE A 218 15.75 -13.97 -11.72
CA PHE A 218 16.77 -13.98 -12.77
C PHE A 218 17.55 -15.31 -12.81
N GLU A 219 17.93 -15.82 -11.63
CA GLU A 219 18.57 -17.14 -11.50
C GLU A 219 17.62 -18.29 -11.90
N ASN A 220 16.34 -18.18 -11.55
CA ASN A 220 15.31 -19.15 -11.95
C ASN A 220 15.11 -19.21 -13.48
N LEU A 221 15.36 -18.12 -14.20
CA LEU A 221 15.36 -18.07 -15.67
C LEU A 221 16.64 -18.64 -16.29
N GLY A 222 17.68 -18.90 -15.49
CA GLY A 222 18.99 -19.39 -15.94
C GLY A 222 20.05 -18.30 -16.06
N GLY A 223 19.78 -17.09 -15.58
CA GLY A 223 20.75 -16.01 -15.46
C GLY A 223 21.73 -16.23 -14.31
N THR A 224 22.77 -15.41 -14.27
CA THR A 224 23.78 -15.41 -13.20
C THR A 224 23.82 -14.05 -12.53
N VAL A 225 23.60 -14.00 -11.22
CA VAL A 225 23.79 -12.79 -10.41
C VAL A 225 25.27 -12.69 -10.05
N THR A 226 25.98 -11.77 -10.71
CA THR A 226 27.43 -11.61 -10.58
C THR A 226 27.86 -10.72 -9.41
N GLY A 227 26.90 -9.98 -8.82
CA GLY A 227 27.07 -9.13 -7.64
C GLY A 227 25.75 -8.82 -6.98
N PHE A 228 25.70 -8.91 -5.66
CA PHE A 228 24.56 -8.48 -4.84
C PHE A 228 25.11 -7.73 -3.63
N THR A 229 24.92 -6.41 -3.56
CA THR A 229 25.62 -5.59 -2.59
C THR A 229 24.79 -4.45 -2.06
N GLY A 230 25.11 -4.00 -0.85
CA GLY A 230 24.45 -2.86 -0.18
C GLY A 230 25.29 -1.59 -0.25
N VAL A 231 24.60 -0.45 -0.31
CA VAL A 231 25.13 0.90 -0.09
C VAL A 231 24.42 1.55 1.08
N ASN A 232 24.95 2.67 1.61
CA ASN A 232 24.18 3.48 2.55
C ASN A 232 23.40 4.56 1.79
N LYS A 233 22.21 4.91 2.28
CA LYS A 233 21.36 5.97 1.69
C LYS A 233 22.08 7.31 1.56
N GLU A 234 23.02 7.58 2.47
CA GLU A 234 23.80 8.83 2.55
C GLU A 234 25.11 8.81 1.75
N ASP A 235 25.46 7.66 1.12
CA ASP A 235 26.67 7.56 0.34
C ASP A 235 26.56 8.41 -0.95
N THR A 236 27.60 9.20 -1.21
CA THR A 236 27.71 10.03 -2.42
C THR A 236 28.81 9.55 -3.35
N ASP A 237 29.70 8.66 -2.88
CA ASP A 237 30.76 8.01 -3.66
C ASP A 237 30.41 6.55 -3.87
N MET A 238 29.90 6.22 -5.04
CA MET A 238 29.51 4.87 -5.46
C MET A 238 30.62 4.14 -6.20
N VAL A 239 31.76 4.81 -6.51
CA VAL A 239 32.86 4.21 -7.25
C VAL A 239 33.42 2.94 -6.60
N PRO A 240 33.59 2.85 -5.26
CA PRO A 240 34.05 1.62 -4.62
C PRO A 240 33.15 0.40 -4.89
N VAL A 241 31.83 0.55 -4.64
CA VAL A 241 30.85 -0.53 -4.85
C VAL A 241 30.72 -0.88 -6.33
N LEU A 242 30.70 0.12 -7.22
CA LEU A 242 30.65 -0.09 -8.66
C LEU A 242 31.91 -0.79 -9.20
N THR A 243 33.08 -0.52 -8.61
CA THR A 243 34.32 -1.24 -8.94
C THR A 243 34.29 -2.70 -8.52
N GLU A 244 33.67 -3.01 -7.37
CA GLU A 244 33.46 -4.39 -6.94
C GLU A 244 32.49 -5.11 -7.89
N ILE A 245 31.38 -4.49 -8.27
CA ILE A 245 30.41 -5.02 -9.24
C ILE A 245 31.06 -5.26 -10.60
N ALA A 246 31.90 -4.34 -11.07
CA ALA A 246 32.61 -4.46 -12.35
C ALA A 246 33.48 -5.70 -12.44
N ALA A 247 34.01 -6.21 -11.32
CA ALA A 247 34.80 -7.43 -11.28
C ALA A 247 33.99 -8.67 -11.71
N GLY A 248 32.68 -8.66 -11.55
CA GLY A 248 31.74 -9.68 -12.00
C GLY A 248 31.38 -9.59 -13.49
N SER A 249 31.72 -8.48 -14.15
CA SER A 249 31.42 -8.22 -15.58
C SER A 249 29.92 -8.32 -15.91
N PRO A 250 29.01 -7.68 -15.16
CA PRO A 250 27.57 -7.73 -15.45
C PRO A 250 27.24 -7.03 -16.78
N GLY A 251 26.25 -7.54 -17.50
CA GLY A 251 25.63 -6.85 -18.64
C GLY A 251 24.58 -5.83 -18.21
N ALA A 252 24.02 -6.00 -17.00
CA ALA A 252 23.05 -5.08 -16.41
C ALA A 252 23.26 -4.90 -14.91
N ILE A 253 22.86 -3.72 -14.37
CA ILE A 253 22.85 -3.44 -12.93
C ILE A 253 21.46 -2.95 -12.55
N PHE A 254 20.78 -3.71 -11.68
CA PHE A 254 19.49 -3.33 -11.10
C PHE A 254 19.69 -2.67 -9.72
N PHE A 255 19.24 -1.45 -9.58
CA PHE A 255 19.35 -0.69 -8.31
C PHE A 255 18.03 -0.02 -7.93
N PRO A 256 17.12 -0.81 -7.32
CA PRO A 256 15.82 -0.32 -6.86
C PRO A 256 15.96 0.51 -5.58
N ILE A 257 16.76 1.57 -5.61
CA ILE A 257 17.04 2.44 -4.47
C ILE A 257 16.43 3.83 -4.70
N PHE A 258 16.37 4.64 -3.64
CA PHE A 258 15.81 6.00 -3.74
C PHE A 258 16.87 7.04 -4.09
N GLN A 259 16.41 8.24 -4.45
CA GLN A 259 17.25 9.45 -4.46
C GLN A 259 17.64 9.80 -3.00
N PRO A 260 18.84 10.40 -2.77
CA PRO A 260 19.82 10.79 -3.78
C PRO A 260 20.81 9.66 -4.18
N ALA A 261 20.84 8.52 -3.47
CA ALA A 261 21.80 7.45 -3.74
C ALA A 261 21.70 6.92 -5.18
N GLY A 262 20.48 6.76 -5.71
CA GLY A 262 20.23 6.35 -7.09
C GLY A 262 20.83 7.26 -8.13
N ASP A 263 20.84 8.59 -7.87
CA ASP A 263 21.44 9.58 -8.77
C ASP A 263 22.95 9.37 -8.91
N PHE A 264 23.63 9.07 -7.79
CA PHE A 264 25.07 8.84 -7.77
C PHE A 264 25.45 7.50 -8.43
N VAL A 265 24.61 6.45 -8.30
CA VAL A 265 24.83 5.20 -9.05
C VAL A 265 24.71 5.45 -10.54
N ALA A 266 23.67 6.13 -11.01
CA ALA A 266 23.45 6.44 -12.42
C ALA A 266 24.56 7.33 -13.01
N ASP A 267 25.01 8.34 -12.26
CA ASP A 267 26.04 9.27 -12.69
C ASP A 267 27.43 8.64 -12.76
N GLN A 268 27.78 7.77 -11.79
CA GLN A 268 29.14 7.28 -11.62
C GLN A 268 29.40 5.96 -12.36
N ALA A 269 28.38 5.11 -12.56
CA ALA A 269 28.56 3.80 -13.20
C ALA A 269 29.23 3.88 -14.59
N PRO A 270 28.87 4.82 -15.50
CA PRO A 270 29.51 4.91 -16.82
C PRO A 270 31.01 5.25 -16.77
N GLY A 271 31.47 5.83 -15.65
CA GLY A 271 32.88 6.20 -15.45
C GLY A 271 33.76 5.08 -14.89
N VAL A 272 33.16 3.96 -14.46
CA VAL A 272 33.89 2.85 -13.85
C VAL A 272 34.37 1.86 -14.93
N SER A 273 35.68 1.60 -14.97
CA SER A 273 36.26 0.65 -15.92
C SER A 273 35.68 -0.74 -15.72
N GLY A 274 35.21 -1.35 -16.79
CA GLY A 274 34.55 -2.65 -16.79
C GLY A 274 33.00 -2.58 -16.72
N LEU A 275 32.43 -1.37 -16.62
CA LEU A 275 31.01 -1.11 -16.77
C LEU A 275 30.66 -0.36 -18.05
N ASP A 276 31.60 -0.29 -19.01
CA ASP A 276 31.37 0.36 -20.30
C ASP A 276 30.22 -0.34 -21.04
N GLY A 277 29.11 0.38 -21.25
CA GLY A 277 27.93 -0.15 -21.94
C GLY A 277 27.04 -1.08 -21.10
N VAL A 278 27.25 -1.14 -19.77
CA VAL A 278 26.33 -1.82 -18.87
C VAL A 278 24.93 -1.18 -18.94
N VAL A 279 23.89 -1.99 -18.94
CA VAL A 279 22.51 -1.49 -18.88
C VAL A 279 22.16 -1.15 -17.44
N LEU A 280 21.72 0.09 -17.21
CA LEU A 280 21.28 0.57 -15.90
C LEU A 280 19.76 0.42 -15.77
N LEU A 281 19.33 -0.18 -14.66
CA LEU A 281 17.95 -0.54 -14.41
C LEU A 281 17.51 0.00 -13.05
N GLY A 282 16.42 0.77 -13.04
CA GLY A 282 15.78 1.29 -11.82
C GLY A 282 14.42 0.63 -11.56
N ALA A 283 13.74 1.13 -10.54
CA ALA A 283 12.41 0.68 -10.16
C ALA A 283 11.49 1.88 -9.84
N ASP A 284 10.28 1.61 -9.35
CA ASP A 284 9.26 2.62 -9.06
C ASP A 284 9.72 3.72 -8.09
N GLY A 285 10.63 3.42 -7.17
CA GLY A 285 11.27 4.44 -6.31
C GLY A 285 12.09 5.49 -7.05
N LEU A 286 12.45 5.21 -8.32
CA LEU A 286 13.13 6.12 -9.24
C LEU A 286 12.25 6.53 -10.45
N GLN A 287 11.01 5.99 -10.57
CA GLN A 287 10.02 6.46 -11.55
C GLN A 287 9.38 7.79 -11.12
N VAL A 288 10.21 8.77 -10.91
CA VAL A 288 9.83 10.09 -10.40
C VAL A 288 10.43 11.18 -11.27
N GLN A 289 9.72 12.29 -11.38
CA GLN A 289 10.13 13.38 -12.27
C GLN A 289 11.54 13.89 -11.96
N THR A 290 11.87 14.04 -10.67
CA THR A 290 13.17 14.55 -10.21
C THR A 290 14.34 13.65 -10.60
N PHE A 291 14.14 12.34 -10.78
CA PHE A 291 15.17 11.42 -11.27
C PHE A 291 15.14 11.29 -12.79
N MET A 292 13.97 11.05 -13.37
CA MET A 292 13.85 10.71 -14.80
C MET A 292 14.22 11.87 -15.73
N GLU A 293 14.17 13.12 -15.26
CA GLU A 293 14.62 14.30 -16.00
C GLU A 293 16.13 14.60 -15.85
N LEU A 294 16.87 13.75 -15.08
CA LEU A 294 18.32 13.89 -14.98
C LEU A 294 19.02 13.36 -16.23
N PRO A 295 20.08 14.03 -16.73
CA PRO A 295 20.81 13.55 -17.92
C PRO A 295 21.38 12.15 -17.79
N GLN A 296 21.78 11.74 -16.59
CA GLN A 296 22.33 10.40 -16.32
C GLN A 296 21.27 9.30 -16.30
N ALA A 297 20.00 9.65 -16.20
CA ALA A 297 18.89 8.70 -16.28
C ALA A 297 18.42 8.44 -17.72
N ASP A 298 18.93 9.17 -18.71
CA ASP A 298 18.59 8.99 -20.11
C ASP A 298 18.98 7.58 -20.61
N GLY A 299 18.05 6.91 -21.27
CA GLY A 299 18.22 5.55 -21.78
C GLY A 299 18.04 4.44 -20.76
N MET A 300 17.87 4.74 -19.47
CA MET A 300 17.64 3.73 -18.44
C MET A 300 16.26 3.06 -18.59
N TYR A 301 16.14 1.85 -18.05
CA TYR A 301 14.86 1.17 -17.93
C TYR A 301 14.41 1.15 -16.46
N LEU A 302 13.13 1.42 -16.25
CA LEU A 302 12.56 1.46 -14.90
C LEU A 302 11.29 0.60 -14.83
N SER A 303 11.22 -0.31 -13.85
CA SER A 303 10.00 -1.07 -13.58
C SER A 303 9.11 -0.34 -12.56
N GLY A 304 7.81 -0.55 -12.67
CA GLY A 304 6.82 -0.01 -11.74
C GLY A 304 5.40 -0.43 -12.08
N PRO A 305 4.40 0.10 -11.39
CA PRO A 305 3.01 -0.21 -11.68
C PRO A 305 2.60 0.23 -13.08
N ASP A 306 1.68 -0.49 -13.68
CA ASP A 306 1.11 -0.10 -14.98
C ASP A 306 0.18 1.11 -14.81
N LEU A 307 0.60 2.28 -15.28
CA LEU A 307 -0.16 3.53 -15.16
C LEU A 307 -1.20 3.73 -16.28
N ARG A 308 -1.39 2.74 -17.15
CA ARG A 308 -2.35 2.79 -18.24
C ARG A 308 -3.73 2.33 -17.79
N TYR A 309 -4.42 3.16 -17.05
CA TYR A 309 -5.71 2.83 -16.44
C TYR A 309 -6.90 2.85 -17.41
N GLY A 310 -6.73 3.39 -18.63
CA GLY A 310 -7.76 3.41 -19.67
C GLY A 310 -9.04 4.10 -19.22
N THR A 311 -10.15 3.37 -19.28
CA THR A 311 -11.48 3.87 -18.88
C THR A 311 -11.93 3.33 -17.53
N ASN A 312 -11.02 2.80 -16.72
CA ASN A 312 -11.35 2.35 -15.37
C ASN A 312 -11.99 3.49 -14.58
N THR A 313 -12.94 3.13 -13.76
CA THR A 313 -13.75 4.09 -13.00
C THR A 313 -13.86 3.58 -11.57
N ASN A 314 -13.49 4.41 -10.60
CA ASN A 314 -13.72 4.07 -9.20
C ASN A 314 -15.23 3.95 -8.93
N GLN A 315 -15.67 2.78 -8.45
CA GLN A 315 -17.10 2.48 -8.32
C GLN A 315 -17.82 3.33 -7.27
N SER A 316 -17.11 3.83 -6.26
CA SER A 316 -17.71 4.61 -5.17
C SER A 316 -17.94 6.07 -5.56
N THR A 317 -17.09 6.63 -6.42
CA THR A 317 -17.10 8.06 -6.77
C THR A 317 -17.44 8.33 -8.23
N GLY A 318 -17.31 7.34 -9.11
CA GLY A 318 -17.45 7.53 -10.56
C GLY A 318 -16.28 8.25 -11.23
N VAL A 319 -15.16 8.45 -10.51
CA VAL A 319 -13.98 9.17 -11.00
C VAL A 319 -13.09 8.23 -11.82
N THR A 320 -12.65 8.73 -12.99
CA THR A 320 -11.66 8.08 -13.87
C THR A 320 -10.27 8.67 -13.64
N ALA A 321 -9.22 8.02 -14.14
CA ALA A 321 -7.86 8.56 -14.12
C ALA A 321 -7.77 9.94 -14.79
N GLU A 322 -8.42 10.12 -15.95
CA GLU A 322 -8.44 11.41 -16.66
C GLU A 322 -9.06 12.53 -15.81
N LYS A 323 -10.20 12.24 -15.16
CA LYS A 323 -10.84 13.24 -14.28
C LYS A 323 -9.99 13.54 -13.07
N PHE A 324 -9.42 12.51 -12.41
CA PHE A 324 -8.53 12.69 -11.26
C PHE A 324 -7.36 13.61 -11.62
N LEU A 325 -6.66 13.33 -12.73
CA LEU A 325 -5.50 14.13 -13.16
C LEU A 325 -5.87 15.57 -13.48
N ALA A 326 -7.03 15.79 -14.13
CA ALA A 326 -7.52 17.14 -14.42
C ALA A 326 -7.82 17.94 -13.13
N ASP A 327 -8.47 17.31 -12.16
CA ASP A 327 -8.78 17.93 -10.86
C ASP A 327 -7.51 18.14 -10.03
N TYR A 328 -6.57 17.18 -10.06
CA TYR A 328 -5.28 17.28 -9.38
C TYR A 328 -4.48 18.47 -9.88
N GLU A 329 -4.33 18.62 -11.20
CA GLU A 329 -3.63 19.75 -11.82
C GLU A 329 -4.31 21.08 -11.52
N ALA A 330 -5.66 21.13 -11.59
CA ALA A 330 -6.42 22.32 -11.28
C ALA A 330 -6.24 22.78 -9.82
N ASN A 331 -6.14 21.84 -8.88
CA ASN A 331 -6.01 22.11 -7.46
C ASN A 331 -4.56 22.40 -7.03
N ASN A 332 -3.56 21.80 -7.70
CA ASN A 332 -2.18 21.81 -7.26
C ASN A 332 -1.22 22.55 -8.21
N GLY A 333 -1.65 22.84 -9.45
CA GLY A 333 -0.87 23.56 -10.45
C GLY A 333 0.16 22.71 -11.21
N ASN A 334 0.23 21.40 -10.93
CA ASN A 334 1.11 20.42 -11.58
C ASN A 334 0.44 19.05 -11.60
N ALA A 335 0.86 18.17 -12.52
CA ALA A 335 0.49 16.76 -12.50
C ALA A 335 1.21 16.02 -11.33
N PRO A 336 0.78 14.81 -10.95
CA PRO A 336 1.51 13.98 -9.99
C PRO A 336 2.92 13.64 -10.50
N GLU A 337 3.91 13.77 -9.63
CA GLU A 337 5.34 13.59 -9.95
C GLU A 337 5.86 12.18 -9.66
N ALA A 338 4.98 11.27 -9.20
CA ALA A 338 5.28 9.89 -8.81
C ALA A 338 4.08 8.97 -9.09
N PRO A 339 4.27 7.62 -9.18
CA PRO A 339 3.29 6.73 -9.81
C PRO A 339 2.06 6.35 -8.96
N PHE A 340 2.07 6.52 -7.62
CA PHE A 340 1.08 5.88 -6.74
C PHE A 340 -0.16 6.73 -6.38
N TRP A 341 -0.39 7.85 -7.05
CA TRP A 341 -1.52 8.75 -6.80
C TRP A 341 -2.89 8.07 -6.95
N ALA A 342 -3.07 7.22 -7.98
CA ALA A 342 -4.32 6.48 -8.19
C ALA A 342 -4.51 5.38 -7.15
N HIS A 343 -3.42 4.71 -6.75
CA HIS A 343 -3.43 3.70 -5.70
C HIS A 343 -3.86 4.32 -4.37
N SER A 344 -3.41 5.55 -4.08
CA SER A 344 -3.78 6.29 -2.88
C SER A 344 -5.25 6.71 -2.88
N TYR A 345 -5.77 7.13 -4.04
CA TYR A 345 -7.18 7.43 -4.22
C TYR A 345 -8.06 6.19 -3.96
N ASP A 346 -7.70 5.07 -4.57
CA ASP A 346 -8.44 3.82 -4.39
C ASP A 346 -8.30 3.28 -2.95
N ALA A 347 -7.13 3.39 -2.31
CA ALA A 347 -6.93 3.02 -0.92
C ALA A 347 -7.85 3.83 0.03
N ALA A 348 -7.96 5.14 -0.22
CA ALA A 348 -8.84 6.01 0.56
C ALA A 348 -10.32 5.66 0.36
N THR A 349 -10.77 5.46 -0.89
CA THR A 349 -12.16 5.07 -1.15
C THR A 349 -12.51 3.70 -0.57
N LEU A 350 -11.57 2.74 -0.55
CA LEU A 350 -11.75 1.45 0.12
C LEU A 350 -11.95 1.61 1.63
N LEU A 351 -11.12 2.45 2.28
CA LEU A 351 -11.27 2.73 3.70
C LEU A 351 -12.63 3.39 4.00
N LEU A 352 -13.07 4.34 3.16
CA LEU A 352 -14.35 5.02 3.32
C LEU A 352 -15.54 4.07 3.17
N GLU A 353 -15.51 3.14 2.20
CA GLU A 353 -16.54 2.09 2.07
C GLU A 353 -16.52 1.13 3.25
N ALA A 354 -15.34 0.74 3.76
CA ALA A 354 -15.24 -0.11 4.94
C ALA A 354 -15.82 0.57 6.18
N ILE A 355 -15.52 1.86 6.39
CA ILE A 355 -16.11 2.66 7.48
C ILE A 355 -17.62 2.74 7.33
N LYS A 356 -18.13 3.01 6.13
CA LYS A 356 -19.56 3.11 5.85
C LYS A 356 -20.29 1.79 6.12
N ALA A 357 -19.69 0.65 5.75
CA ALA A 357 -20.26 -0.67 5.99
C ALA A 357 -20.24 -1.09 7.46
N ALA A 358 -19.26 -0.61 8.23
CA ALA A 358 -19.04 -0.94 9.62
C ALA A 358 -19.61 0.13 10.59
N SER A 359 -20.49 1.02 10.12
CA SER A 359 -21.02 2.11 10.93
C SER A 359 -22.53 2.26 10.84
N HIS A 360 -23.12 2.80 11.89
CA HIS A 360 -24.54 3.13 11.95
C HIS A 360 -24.78 4.35 12.86
N VAL A 361 -25.91 5.05 12.63
CA VAL A 361 -26.28 6.18 13.47
C VAL A 361 -27.14 5.69 14.64
N HIS A 362 -26.70 5.99 15.86
CA HIS A 362 -27.39 5.68 17.09
C HIS A 362 -27.52 6.97 17.98
N ASP A 363 -28.71 7.32 18.38
CA ASP A 363 -29.00 8.52 19.16
C ASP A 363 -28.41 9.84 18.59
N GLY A 364 -28.25 9.90 17.27
CA GLY A 364 -27.70 11.06 16.55
C GLY A 364 -26.17 11.08 16.43
N ASN A 365 -25.45 10.15 17.05
CA ASN A 365 -24.02 9.92 16.91
C ASN A 365 -23.77 8.81 15.90
N LEU A 366 -22.57 8.78 15.30
CA LEU A 366 -22.15 7.69 14.45
C LEU A 366 -21.28 6.73 15.27
N GLU A 367 -21.64 5.47 15.30
CA GLU A 367 -20.85 4.40 15.88
C GLU A 367 -20.16 3.60 14.76
N ILE A 368 -18.83 3.46 14.85
CA ILE A 368 -17.99 2.79 13.85
C ILE A 368 -17.27 1.64 14.55
N ASP A 369 -17.55 0.41 14.11
CA ASP A 369 -16.90 -0.80 14.64
C ASP A 369 -15.59 -1.08 13.90
N ARG A 370 -14.45 -1.00 14.60
CA ARG A 370 -13.13 -1.27 13.99
C ARG A 370 -12.97 -2.71 13.51
N ALA A 371 -13.59 -3.68 14.19
CA ALA A 371 -13.58 -5.06 13.73
C ALA A 371 -14.35 -5.20 12.42
N GLY A 372 -15.46 -4.47 12.28
CA GLY A 372 -16.24 -4.42 11.03
C GLY A 372 -15.47 -3.77 9.88
N VAL A 373 -14.69 -2.71 10.14
CA VAL A 373 -13.82 -2.09 9.11
C VAL A 373 -12.80 -3.11 8.63
N ARG A 374 -12.17 -3.87 9.54
CA ARG A 374 -11.22 -4.92 9.19
C ARG A 374 -11.89 -6.06 8.44
N GLU A 375 -13.05 -6.54 8.92
CA GLU A 375 -13.84 -7.59 8.28
C GLU A 375 -14.23 -7.25 6.83
N TYR A 376 -14.59 -5.99 6.56
CA TYR A 376 -14.89 -5.53 5.20
C TYR A 376 -13.68 -5.68 4.28
N LEU A 377 -12.49 -5.27 4.73
CA LEU A 377 -11.26 -5.32 3.95
C LEU A 377 -10.75 -6.76 3.78
N ASP A 378 -10.82 -7.61 4.82
CA ASP A 378 -10.46 -9.02 4.76
C ASP A 378 -11.31 -9.80 3.74
N ASN A 379 -12.56 -9.38 3.52
CA ASN A 379 -13.48 -10.01 2.57
C ASN A 379 -13.61 -9.22 1.26
N LEU A 380 -12.74 -8.23 1.01
CA LEU A 380 -12.83 -7.42 -0.19
C LEU A 380 -12.62 -8.26 -1.46
N SER A 381 -13.60 -8.22 -2.35
CA SER A 381 -13.52 -8.94 -3.63
C SER A 381 -14.24 -8.18 -4.73
N GLY A 382 -13.54 -7.94 -5.84
CA GLY A 382 -14.13 -7.37 -7.06
C GLY A 382 -14.49 -5.89 -6.95
N TYR A 383 -13.79 -5.10 -6.13
CA TYR A 383 -13.97 -3.66 -6.10
C TYR A 383 -13.34 -3.02 -7.34
N GLU A 384 -14.13 -2.25 -8.08
CA GLU A 384 -13.65 -1.54 -9.26
C GLU A 384 -13.06 -0.19 -8.87
N GLY A 385 -11.73 -0.07 -8.97
CA GLY A 385 -10.96 1.15 -8.73
C GLY A 385 -10.42 1.77 -10.02
N ILE A 386 -9.75 2.92 -9.90
CA ILE A 386 -9.01 3.54 -11.01
C ILE A 386 -7.89 2.60 -11.47
N ILE A 387 -7.19 1.96 -10.52
CA ILE A 387 -6.06 1.06 -10.84
C ILE A 387 -6.50 -0.30 -11.38
N GLY A 388 -7.79 -0.60 -11.38
CA GLY A 388 -8.39 -1.86 -11.83
C GLY A 388 -9.22 -2.53 -10.75
N THR A 389 -9.48 -3.82 -10.91
CA THR A 389 -10.26 -4.61 -9.96
C THR A 389 -9.40 -4.98 -8.76
N LEU A 390 -9.86 -4.63 -7.56
CA LEU A 390 -9.19 -4.86 -6.28
C LEU A 390 -9.86 -6.02 -5.53
N SER A 391 -9.04 -6.91 -5.00
CA SER A 391 -9.47 -8.02 -4.14
C SER A 391 -8.34 -8.33 -3.18
N CYS A 392 -8.60 -8.32 -1.88
CA CYS A 392 -7.58 -8.62 -0.89
C CYS A 392 -7.39 -10.12 -0.72
N ASP A 393 -6.16 -10.56 -0.59
CA ASP A 393 -5.82 -11.91 -0.15
C ASP A 393 -5.77 -12.01 1.37
N ASP A 394 -5.48 -13.21 1.89
CA ASP A 394 -5.42 -13.49 3.34
C ASP A 394 -4.36 -12.66 4.09
N PHE A 395 -3.49 -11.95 3.38
CA PHE A 395 -2.37 -11.18 3.94
C PHE A 395 -2.41 -9.69 3.57
N GLY A 396 -3.52 -9.23 2.96
CA GLY A 396 -3.75 -7.82 2.68
C GLY A 396 -3.13 -7.30 1.37
N ASP A 397 -2.70 -8.18 0.45
CA ASP A 397 -2.41 -7.80 -0.93
C ASP A 397 -3.73 -7.59 -1.68
N CYS A 398 -4.11 -6.32 -1.95
CA CYS A 398 -5.40 -5.99 -2.58
C CYS A 398 -5.25 -5.45 -4.01
N GLY A 399 -4.06 -4.98 -4.38
CA GLY A 399 -3.80 -4.25 -5.63
C GLY A 399 -3.75 -5.12 -6.88
N ALA A 400 -3.91 -4.48 -8.02
CA ALA A 400 -3.70 -5.12 -9.31
C ALA A 400 -2.19 -5.39 -9.53
N GLN A 401 -1.84 -6.66 -9.78
CA GLN A 401 -0.45 -7.10 -9.93
C GLN A 401 0.02 -6.92 -11.39
N ARG A 402 -0.04 -5.67 -11.89
CA ARG A 402 0.36 -5.33 -13.27
C ARG A 402 1.59 -4.46 -13.24
N ILE A 403 2.67 -4.94 -13.83
CA ILE A 403 3.96 -4.27 -13.88
C ILE A 403 4.30 -3.88 -15.31
N THR A 404 4.89 -2.71 -15.48
CA THR A 404 5.50 -2.29 -16.74
C THR A 404 6.97 -1.97 -16.55
N VAL A 405 7.73 -2.11 -17.62
CA VAL A 405 9.06 -1.50 -17.74
C VAL A 405 8.94 -0.39 -18.77
N VAL A 406 9.34 0.80 -18.37
CA VAL A 406 9.45 1.96 -19.26
C VAL A 406 10.91 2.21 -19.63
N GLN A 407 11.17 2.72 -20.83
CA GLN A 407 12.47 3.25 -21.19
C GLN A 407 12.45 4.77 -21.06
N ASN A 408 13.38 5.30 -20.30
CA ASN A 408 13.52 6.74 -20.09
C ASN A 408 14.31 7.36 -21.24
N ASP A 409 13.64 7.61 -22.36
CA ASP A 409 14.24 8.15 -23.58
C ASP A 409 13.60 9.50 -24.01
N SER A 410 12.75 10.07 -23.17
CA SER A 410 12.11 11.36 -23.37
C SER A 410 12.82 12.46 -22.58
N ALA A 411 12.71 13.70 -23.08
CA ALA A 411 13.21 14.87 -22.37
C ALA A 411 12.30 15.29 -21.19
N ASP A 412 11.16 14.67 -21.03
CA ASP A 412 10.21 14.93 -19.96
C ASP A 412 9.64 13.64 -19.35
N PHE A 413 9.25 13.73 -18.09
CA PHE A 413 8.74 12.62 -17.29
C PHE A 413 7.52 11.94 -17.92
N ALA A 414 6.54 12.72 -18.39
CA ALA A 414 5.30 12.19 -18.93
C ALA A 414 5.54 11.33 -20.19
N GLY A 415 6.40 11.81 -21.11
CA GLY A 415 6.78 11.06 -22.30
C GLY A 415 7.49 9.75 -21.97
N SER A 416 8.39 9.76 -20.99
CA SER A 416 9.12 8.56 -20.55
C SER A 416 8.20 7.54 -19.88
N ILE A 417 7.22 7.97 -19.08
CA ILE A 417 6.23 7.07 -18.46
C ILE A 417 5.33 6.40 -19.50
N GLU A 418 5.03 7.06 -20.61
CA GLU A 418 4.24 6.49 -21.69
C GLU A 418 5.04 5.51 -22.57
N ASN A 419 6.38 5.56 -22.54
CA ASN A 419 7.24 4.68 -23.33
C ASN A 419 7.40 3.29 -22.70
N VAL A 420 6.32 2.54 -22.65
CA VAL A 420 6.28 1.17 -22.12
C VAL A 420 6.91 0.20 -23.12
N VAL A 421 8.03 -0.42 -22.75
CA VAL A 421 8.75 -1.40 -23.58
C VAL A 421 8.47 -2.86 -23.19
N PHE A 422 7.97 -3.08 -21.97
CA PHE A 422 7.59 -4.42 -21.50
C PHE A 422 6.39 -4.34 -20.56
N SER A 423 5.54 -5.35 -20.59
CA SER A 423 4.38 -5.47 -19.68
C SER A 423 4.30 -6.88 -19.12
N PHE A 424 4.08 -6.97 -17.82
CA PHE A 424 3.96 -8.22 -17.10
C PHE A 424 2.67 -8.23 -16.27
N ALA A 425 1.91 -9.32 -16.37
CA ALA A 425 0.80 -9.65 -15.49
C ALA A 425 0.91 -11.15 -15.19
N PRO A 426 0.76 -11.57 -13.93
CA PRO A 426 0.85 -12.98 -13.51
C PRO A 426 -0.29 -13.83 -14.09
#